data_e4efec9643be9f64380780b01e7626f7
#
_entry.id   e4efec9643be9f64380780b01e7626f7
#
_cell.length_a   1.000
_cell.length_b   1.000
_cell.length_c   1.000
_cell.angle_alpha   90.00
_cell.angle_beta   90.00
_cell.angle_gamma   90.00
#
_symmetry.space_group_name_H-M   'P 1'
#
loop_
_entity.id
_entity.type
_entity.pdbx_description
1 polymer ?
#
loop_
_entity_poly.entity_id
_entity_poly.type
_entity_poly.pdbx_seq_one_letter_code
_entity_poly.pdbx_strand_id
1 'polypeptide(L)'
;VAESMPALAVLIQKDIPHGDIRVAFTPDEEVGKGAKHFDVAAFDAQWAYTVDGGGVGELEFENFNAASVNIKIVGNNVHPGTAKGVMVNALSLAARIHAEVPADESPETTEGYEGFYHLASMKGTVDRADMHYIIRDFDRKQFEARKRKIMEIAKKVGKGLHPDCYIELVIEDSYYNMREKVIEHPHVLDIAQQAMRDCDIEPVLKPIRGGTDG
;
A
#
# COMPACT_ATOMS: atom_id res chain seq x y z
N VAL A 1 14.82 -15.42 11.79
CA VAL A 1 15.13 -16.68 12.53
C VAL A 1 16.56 -16.66 13.07
N ALA A 2 17.54 -16.31 12.21
CA ALA A 2 18.98 -16.36 12.60
C ALA A 2 19.35 -15.39 13.72
N GLU A 3 18.67 -14.27 13.84
CA GLU A 3 18.92 -13.25 14.87
C GLU A 3 18.08 -13.51 16.13
N SER A 4 16.79 -13.79 15.95
CA SER A 4 15.82 -13.88 17.04
C SER A 4 16.04 -15.10 17.95
N MET A 5 16.31 -16.26 17.34
CA MET A 5 16.47 -17.49 18.13
C MET A 5 17.76 -17.51 18.97
N PRO A 6 18.93 -17.08 18.47
CA PRO A 6 20.12 -16.94 19.31
C PRO A 6 19.95 -15.90 20.44
N ALA A 7 19.24 -14.78 20.19
CA ALA A 7 18.98 -13.79 21.22
C ALA A 7 18.17 -14.41 22.40
N LEU A 8 17.11 -15.18 22.09
CA LEU A 8 16.35 -15.91 23.11
C LEU A 8 17.22 -16.94 23.85
N ALA A 9 18.06 -17.67 23.14
CA ALA A 9 18.95 -18.64 23.77
C ALA A 9 19.90 -17.96 24.77
N VAL A 10 20.43 -16.78 24.44
CA VAL A 10 21.30 -16.00 25.33
C VAL A 10 20.53 -15.51 26.58
N LEU A 11 19.30 -15.03 26.43
CA LEU A 11 18.45 -14.60 27.54
C LEU A 11 18.26 -15.75 28.56
N ILE A 12 17.92 -16.94 28.07
CA ILE A 12 17.68 -18.13 28.88
C ILE A 12 18.99 -18.61 29.55
N GLN A 13 20.08 -18.73 28.77
CA GLN A 13 21.36 -19.25 29.27
C GLN A 13 22.01 -18.33 30.31
N LYS A 14 21.82 -17.03 30.20
CA LYS A 14 22.41 -16.04 31.11
C LYS A 14 21.47 -15.61 32.22
N ASP A 15 20.28 -16.21 32.30
CA ASP A 15 19.24 -15.87 33.29
C ASP A 15 18.99 -14.36 33.36
N ILE A 16 18.88 -13.71 32.21
CA ILE A 16 18.65 -12.27 32.10
C ILE A 16 17.18 -11.99 32.45
N PRO A 17 16.87 -11.11 33.42
CA PRO A 17 15.49 -10.77 33.74
C PRO A 17 14.74 -10.22 32.52
N HIS A 18 13.59 -10.78 32.23
CA HIS A 18 12.75 -10.35 31.11
C HIS A 18 11.26 -10.56 31.42
N GLY A 19 10.38 -9.87 30.73
CA GLY A 19 8.95 -10.14 30.70
C GLY A 19 8.62 -11.33 29.79
N ASP A 20 7.35 -11.52 29.49
CA ASP A 20 6.92 -12.55 28.54
C ASP A 20 7.40 -12.20 27.13
N ILE A 21 8.10 -13.14 26.50
CA ILE A 21 8.58 -13.00 25.14
C ILE A 21 7.91 -14.04 24.27
N ARG A 22 7.32 -13.59 23.19
CA ARG A 22 6.66 -14.44 22.19
C ARG A 22 7.31 -14.22 20.85
N VAL A 23 7.50 -15.29 20.09
CA VAL A 23 8.10 -15.23 18.75
C VAL A 23 7.19 -15.93 17.76
N ALA A 24 6.97 -15.30 16.63
CA ALA A 24 6.24 -15.87 15.51
C ALA A 24 7.04 -15.74 14.21
N PHE A 25 6.82 -16.67 13.31
CA PHE A 25 7.38 -16.66 11.96
C PHE A 25 6.21 -16.78 10.98
N THR A 26 6.02 -15.76 10.15
CA THR A 26 4.94 -15.73 9.16
C THR A 26 5.45 -16.18 7.79
N PRO A 27 4.74 -17.09 7.09
CA PRO A 27 5.04 -17.42 5.70
C PRO A 27 4.39 -16.39 4.77
N ASP A 28 4.76 -16.38 3.48
CA ASP A 28 4.10 -15.63 2.42
C ASP A 28 4.16 -14.09 2.57
N GLU A 29 5.13 -13.54 3.29
CA GLU A 29 5.33 -12.09 3.43
C GLU A 29 5.52 -11.43 2.06
N GLU A 30 6.38 -11.98 1.20
CA GLU A 30 6.72 -11.46 -0.14
C GLU A 30 5.53 -11.35 -1.12
N VAL A 31 4.44 -12.01 -0.81
CA VAL A 31 3.17 -11.89 -1.56
C VAL A 31 2.09 -11.12 -0.79
N GLY A 32 2.47 -10.44 0.30
CA GLY A 32 1.59 -9.61 1.12
C GLY A 32 0.50 -10.41 1.85
N LYS A 33 0.78 -11.64 2.26
CA LYS A 33 -0.19 -12.52 2.92
C LYS A 33 0.26 -13.03 4.29
N GLY A 34 1.44 -12.64 4.75
CA GLY A 34 2.06 -13.16 5.97
C GLY A 34 1.18 -12.97 7.20
N ALA A 35 0.62 -11.79 7.40
CA ALA A 35 -0.24 -11.49 8.54
C ALA A 35 -1.71 -11.96 8.38
N LYS A 36 -2.13 -12.45 7.21
CA LYS A 36 -3.54 -12.73 6.90
C LYS A 36 -4.22 -13.72 7.85
N HIS A 37 -3.49 -14.69 8.34
CA HIS A 37 -3.98 -15.75 9.21
C HIS A 37 -3.33 -15.71 10.60
N PHE A 38 -2.60 -14.63 10.91
CA PHE A 38 -1.95 -14.45 12.18
C PHE A 38 -2.98 -14.09 13.26
N ASP A 39 -3.08 -14.91 14.30
CA ASP A 39 -3.99 -14.68 15.39
C ASP A 39 -3.34 -13.74 16.43
N VAL A 40 -3.53 -12.44 16.23
CA VAL A 40 -3.00 -11.39 17.11
C VAL A 40 -3.51 -11.55 18.55
N ALA A 41 -4.78 -11.97 18.72
CA ALA A 41 -5.37 -12.14 20.05
C ALA A 41 -4.73 -13.33 20.81
N ALA A 42 -4.48 -14.44 20.11
CA ALA A 42 -3.78 -15.58 20.70
C ALA A 42 -2.29 -15.29 20.93
N PHE A 43 -1.68 -14.44 20.09
CA PHE A 43 -0.30 -13.99 20.29
C PHE A 43 -0.15 -13.13 21.53
N ASP A 44 -1.15 -12.33 21.91
CA ASP A 44 -1.31 -11.63 23.19
C ASP A 44 -0.05 -10.85 23.62
N ALA A 45 0.54 -10.09 22.71
CA ALA A 45 1.67 -9.20 22.97
C ALA A 45 1.20 -7.74 23.03
N GLN A 46 1.80 -6.95 23.92
CA GLN A 46 1.48 -5.53 24.02
C GLN A 46 2.03 -4.72 22.87
N TRP A 47 3.20 -5.08 22.35
CA TRP A 47 3.83 -4.58 21.13
C TRP A 47 4.73 -5.65 20.54
N ALA A 48 5.14 -5.44 19.31
CA ALA A 48 6.06 -6.33 18.62
C ALA A 48 7.10 -5.54 17.79
N TYR A 49 8.22 -6.20 17.54
CA TYR A 49 9.20 -5.77 16.54
C TYR A 49 9.22 -6.79 15.42
N THR A 50 9.04 -6.33 14.20
CA THR A 50 9.21 -7.16 13.01
C THR A 50 10.65 -7.06 12.53
N VAL A 51 11.34 -8.19 12.46
CA VAL A 51 12.75 -8.25 12.00
C VAL A 51 12.75 -8.69 10.56
N ASP A 52 13.07 -7.75 9.68
CA ASP A 52 13.12 -7.93 8.23
C ASP A 52 14.49 -7.53 7.68
N GLY A 53 14.69 -7.59 6.35
CA GLY A 53 15.90 -7.14 5.69
C GLY A 53 16.01 -5.63 5.62
N GLY A 54 17.24 -5.11 5.46
CA GLY A 54 17.47 -3.67 5.35
C GLY A 54 18.90 -3.28 5.70
N GLY A 55 19.17 -1.98 5.80
CA GLY A 55 20.46 -1.45 6.26
C GLY A 55 20.61 -1.56 7.77
N VAL A 56 21.85 -1.70 8.23
CA VAL A 56 22.15 -1.70 9.66
C VAL A 56 21.74 -0.37 10.27
N GLY A 57 20.94 -0.41 11.35
CA GLY A 57 20.44 0.77 12.05
C GLY A 57 19.13 1.32 11.49
N GLU A 58 18.59 0.83 10.40
CA GLU A 58 17.28 1.26 9.93
C GLU A 58 16.20 0.81 10.93
N LEU A 59 15.35 1.77 11.31
CA LEU A 59 14.20 1.58 12.18
C LEU A 59 12.97 2.23 11.53
N GLU A 60 12.02 1.42 11.18
CA GLU A 60 10.85 1.79 10.43
C GLU A 60 9.61 1.72 11.33
N PHE A 61 8.86 2.81 11.42
CA PHE A 61 7.66 2.91 12.26
C PHE A 61 6.48 3.54 11.51
N GLU A 62 6.64 3.76 10.22
CA GLU A 62 5.59 4.28 9.35
C GLU A 62 5.70 3.69 7.94
N ASN A 63 4.56 3.47 7.33
CA ASN A 63 4.39 2.92 6.00
C ASN A 63 3.30 3.69 5.26
N PHE A 64 3.10 3.42 3.97
CA PHE A 64 2.00 4.01 3.23
C PHE A 64 0.62 3.59 3.77
N ASN A 65 -0.38 4.46 3.61
CA ASN A 65 -1.75 4.04 3.40
C ASN A 65 -1.90 3.52 1.97
N ALA A 66 -2.69 2.49 1.77
CA ALA A 66 -2.76 1.78 0.51
C ALA A 66 -4.20 1.46 0.08
N ALA A 67 -4.50 1.68 -1.19
CA ALA A 67 -5.74 1.23 -1.81
C ALA A 67 -5.50 0.70 -3.22
N SER A 68 -6.33 -0.24 -3.61
CA SER A 68 -6.49 -0.68 -5.00
C SER A 68 -7.70 0.00 -5.63
N VAL A 69 -7.62 0.31 -6.91
CA VAL A 69 -8.71 0.89 -7.69
C VAL A 69 -8.89 0.07 -8.95
N ASN A 70 -10.07 -0.53 -9.08
CA ASN A 70 -10.47 -1.26 -10.27
C ASN A 70 -11.47 -0.44 -11.06
N ILE A 71 -11.18 -0.14 -12.32
CA ILE A 71 -12.04 0.61 -13.23
C ILE A 71 -12.43 -0.28 -14.38
N LYS A 72 -13.71 -0.53 -14.53
CA LYS A 72 -14.31 -1.25 -15.65
C LYS A 72 -15.05 -0.28 -16.54
N ILE A 73 -14.78 -0.33 -17.83
CA ILE A 73 -15.38 0.53 -18.84
C ILE A 73 -16.12 -0.33 -19.84
N VAL A 74 -17.38 -0.03 -20.07
CA VAL A 74 -18.20 -0.66 -21.11
C VAL A 74 -18.49 0.38 -22.19
N GLY A 75 -18.08 0.06 -23.41
CA GLY A 75 -18.26 0.85 -24.60
C GLY A 75 -19.36 0.32 -25.51
N ASN A 76 -19.50 0.91 -26.69
CA ASN A 76 -20.39 0.48 -27.74
C ASN A 76 -19.60 0.35 -29.06
N ASN A 77 -19.45 -0.86 -29.56
CA ASN A 77 -18.72 -1.16 -30.79
C ASN A 77 -19.69 -1.23 -31.98
N VAL A 78 -19.37 -0.50 -33.03
CA VAL A 78 -20.08 -0.52 -34.30
C VAL A 78 -19.06 -0.45 -35.44
N HIS A 79 -19.48 -0.70 -36.68
CA HIS A 79 -18.59 -0.61 -37.83
C HIS A 79 -17.94 0.80 -37.93
N PRO A 80 -16.61 0.91 -38.03
CA PRO A 80 -15.91 2.20 -37.98
C PRO A 80 -16.39 3.21 -39.01
N GLY A 81 -16.76 2.76 -40.23
CA GLY A 81 -17.27 3.62 -41.29
C GLY A 81 -18.62 4.31 -40.98
N THR A 82 -19.38 3.82 -40.01
CA THR A 82 -20.69 4.35 -39.59
C THR A 82 -20.71 4.75 -38.10
N ALA A 83 -19.55 4.90 -37.50
CA ALA A 83 -19.39 5.06 -36.05
C ALA A 83 -19.71 6.46 -35.52
N LYS A 84 -19.86 7.47 -36.38
CA LYS A 84 -20.03 8.87 -35.96
C LYS A 84 -21.28 9.05 -35.09
N GLY A 85 -21.05 9.49 -33.85
CA GLY A 85 -22.12 9.75 -32.87
C GLY A 85 -22.73 8.49 -32.21
N VAL A 86 -22.23 7.29 -32.55
CA VAL A 86 -22.76 6.01 -32.04
C VAL A 86 -21.70 5.20 -31.29
N MET A 87 -20.49 5.11 -31.84
CA MET A 87 -19.42 4.36 -31.19
C MET A 87 -18.96 5.02 -29.91
N VAL A 88 -18.80 4.21 -28.86
CA VAL A 88 -18.10 4.57 -27.62
C VAL A 88 -16.95 3.59 -27.43
N ASN A 89 -15.74 4.03 -27.69
CA ASN A 89 -14.55 3.18 -27.59
C ASN A 89 -14.03 3.16 -26.16
N ALA A 90 -14.14 1.99 -25.51
CA ALA A 90 -13.72 1.81 -24.10
C ALA A 90 -12.23 2.04 -23.89
N LEU A 91 -11.36 1.63 -24.83
CA LEU A 91 -9.91 1.93 -24.74
C LEU A 91 -9.61 3.42 -24.82
N SER A 92 -10.34 4.17 -25.65
CA SER A 92 -10.19 5.63 -25.72
C SER A 92 -10.63 6.31 -24.42
N LEU A 93 -11.67 5.81 -23.77
CA LEU A 93 -12.08 6.30 -22.44
C LEU A 93 -11.03 5.95 -21.37
N ALA A 94 -10.47 4.75 -21.40
CA ALA A 94 -9.39 4.34 -20.49
C ALA A 94 -8.16 5.25 -20.64
N ALA A 95 -7.72 5.51 -21.87
CA ALA A 95 -6.61 6.42 -22.16
C ALA A 95 -6.89 7.86 -21.66
N ARG A 96 -8.14 8.34 -21.82
CA ARG A 96 -8.54 9.66 -21.30
C ARG A 96 -8.53 9.72 -19.77
N ILE A 97 -8.99 8.67 -19.08
CA ILE A 97 -8.90 8.60 -17.62
C ILE A 97 -7.45 8.69 -17.21
N HIS A 98 -6.56 7.89 -17.82
CA HIS A 98 -5.15 7.89 -17.49
C HIS A 98 -4.48 9.24 -17.75
N ALA A 99 -4.82 9.90 -18.83
CA ALA A 99 -4.27 11.22 -19.17
C ALA A 99 -4.70 12.36 -18.21
N GLU A 100 -5.77 12.16 -17.45
CA GLU A 100 -6.24 13.12 -16.43
C GLU A 100 -5.67 12.86 -15.03
N VAL A 101 -5.06 11.68 -14.80
CA VAL A 101 -4.32 11.40 -13.56
C VAL A 101 -3.02 12.22 -13.60
N PRO A 102 -2.64 12.90 -12.49
CA PRO A 102 -1.41 13.70 -12.47
C PRO A 102 -0.17 12.87 -12.84
N ALA A 103 0.52 13.27 -13.89
CA ALA A 103 1.67 12.54 -14.42
C ALA A 103 2.92 12.66 -13.52
N ASP A 104 2.99 13.72 -12.71
CA ASP A 104 4.03 14.00 -11.73
C ASP A 104 3.79 13.29 -10.39
N GLU A 105 2.69 12.57 -10.26
CA GLU A 105 2.33 11.80 -9.07
C GLU A 105 2.34 10.29 -9.37
N SER A 106 3.41 9.80 -9.99
CA SER A 106 3.63 8.38 -10.30
C SER A 106 4.82 7.82 -9.49
N PRO A 107 4.99 6.49 -9.38
CA PRO A 107 6.17 5.92 -8.72
C PRO A 107 7.49 6.39 -9.32
N GLU A 108 7.50 6.68 -10.64
CA GLU A 108 8.68 7.11 -11.38
C GLU A 108 9.06 8.58 -11.11
N THR A 109 8.15 9.37 -10.54
CA THR A 109 8.32 10.82 -10.35
C THR A 109 8.29 11.24 -8.89
N THR A 110 8.05 10.30 -7.95
CA THR A 110 7.89 10.60 -6.52
C THR A 110 8.92 9.89 -5.66
N GLU A 111 9.34 10.56 -4.57
CA GLU A 111 10.30 10.04 -3.59
C GLU A 111 9.90 10.41 -2.15
N GLY A 112 10.67 9.94 -1.17
CA GLY A 112 10.47 10.28 0.24
C GLY A 112 9.05 10.02 0.71
N TYR A 113 8.37 11.07 1.17
CA TYR A 113 7.00 11.03 1.70
C TYR A 113 5.91 11.31 0.66
N GLU A 114 6.27 11.51 -0.60
CA GLU A 114 5.31 11.79 -1.66
C GLU A 114 4.48 10.56 -2.00
N GLY A 115 3.17 10.75 -2.06
CA GLY A 115 2.23 9.71 -2.49
C GLY A 115 2.09 9.65 -4.01
N PHE A 116 1.47 8.59 -4.53
CA PHE A 116 1.36 8.38 -5.96
C PHE A 116 0.10 7.60 -6.40
N TYR A 117 -0.16 7.67 -7.70
CA TYR A 117 -1.03 6.77 -8.45
C TYR A 117 -0.16 5.88 -9.34
N HIS A 118 -0.30 4.58 -9.23
CA HIS A 118 0.40 3.63 -10.08
C HIS A 118 -0.59 2.86 -10.96
N LEU A 119 -0.55 3.09 -12.27
CA LEU A 119 -1.30 2.26 -13.23
C LEU A 119 -0.59 0.91 -13.37
N ALA A 120 -1.06 -0.08 -12.65
CA ALA A 120 -0.48 -1.42 -12.65
C ALA A 120 -0.87 -2.25 -13.88
N SER A 121 -2.09 -2.03 -14.41
CA SER A 121 -2.50 -2.65 -15.67
C SER A 121 -3.61 -1.86 -16.38
N MET A 122 -3.60 -1.91 -17.70
CA MET A 122 -4.67 -1.45 -18.57
C MET A 122 -4.79 -2.40 -19.76
N LYS A 123 -5.98 -2.95 -19.98
CA LYS A 123 -6.24 -3.89 -21.07
C LYS A 123 -7.67 -3.73 -21.58
N GLY A 124 -7.92 -4.07 -22.84
CA GLY A 124 -9.27 -4.03 -23.35
C GLY A 124 -9.38 -4.07 -24.87
N THR A 125 -10.59 -3.80 -25.34
CA THR A 125 -11.03 -3.67 -26.72
C THR A 125 -11.91 -2.43 -26.88
N VAL A 126 -12.54 -2.25 -28.03
CA VAL A 126 -13.55 -1.19 -28.23
C VAL A 126 -14.73 -1.36 -27.31
N ASP A 127 -15.17 -2.61 -27.06
CA ASP A 127 -16.35 -2.95 -26.28
C ASP A 127 -16.12 -2.78 -24.77
N ARG A 128 -14.92 -3.08 -24.31
CA ARG A 128 -14.59 -3.13 -22.89
C ARG A 128 -13.12 -2.82 -22.62
N ALA A 129 -12.89 -2.10 -21.53
CA ALA A 129 -11.55 -1.94 -20.97
C ALA A 129 -11.58 -2.11 -19.44
N ASP A 130 -10.51 -2.66 -18.90
CA ASP A 130 -10.27 -2.82 -17.48
C ASP A 130 -8.95 -2.13 -17.13
N MET A 131 -8.95 -1.32 -16.06
CA MET A 131 -7.76 -0.67 -15.52
C MET A 131 -7.60 -1.02 -14.05
N HIS A 132 -6.36 -1.19 -13.63
CA HIS A 132 -6.04 -1.38 -12.22
C HIS A 132 -5.00 -0.35 -11.78
N TYR A 133 -5.36 0.44 -10.76
CA TYR A 133 -4.45 1.37 -10.09
C TYR A 133 -4.17 0.95 -8.67
N ILE A 134 -3.00 1.33 -8.20
CA ILE A 134 -2.63 1.33 -6.80
C ILE A 134 -2.46 2.78 -6.37
N ILE A 135 -3.04 3.16 -5.22
CA ILE A 135 -2.86 4.48 -4.61
C ILE A 135 -2.06 4.29 -3.32
N ARG A 136 -1.06 5.15 -3.13
CA ARG A 136 -0.23 5.20 -1.94
C ARG A 136 -0.08 6.63 -1.45
N ASP A 137 -0.11 6.83 -0.14
CA ASP A 137 0.24 8.10 0.50
C ASP A 137 0.52 7.88 1.99
N PHE A 138 1.50 8.57 2.55
CA PHE A 138 1.75 8.53 4.00
C PHE A 138 0.71 9.31 4.79
N ASP A 139 0.27 10.46 4.26
CA ASP A 139 -0.75 11.28 4.90
C ASP A 139 -2.16 10.78 4.60
N ARG A 140 -2.93 10.52 5.65
CA ARG A 140 -4.30 10.01 5.54
C ARG A 140 -5.24 10.94 4.77
N LYS A 141 -5.09 12.25 4.93
CA LYS A 141 -5.95 13.23 4.25
C LYS A 141 -5.64 13.29 2.76
N GLN A 142 -4.35 13.26 2.39
CA GLN A 142 -3.91 13.21 1.00
C GLN A 142 -4.31 11.89 0.35
N PHE A 143 -4.18 10.77 1.05
CA PHE A 143 -4.66 9.47 0.61
C PHE A 143 -6.16 9.50 0.24
N GLU A 144 -7.00 10.03 1.12
CA GLU A 144 -8.44 10.18 0.84
C GLU A 144 -8.71 11.19 -0.30
N ALA A 145 -7.90 12.24 -0.42
CA ALA A 145 -8.01 13.19 -1.53
C ALA A 145 -7.68 12.53 -2.87
N ARG A 146 -6.65 11.66 -2.92
CA ARG A 146 -6.30 10.89 -4.11
C ARG A 146 -7.42 9.95 -4.55
N LYS A 147 -8.04 9.25 -3.61
CA LYS A 147 -9.21 8.39 -3.91
C LYS A 147 -10.36 9.19 -4.50
N ARG A 148 -10.69 10.35 -3.92
CA ARG A 148 -11.72 11.24 -4.48
C ARG A 148 -11.36 11.74 -5.87
N LYS A 149 -10.11 12.12 -6.09
CA LYS A 149 -9.63 12.65 -7.38
C LYS A 149 -9.84 11.66 -8.52
N ILE A 150 -9.44 10.38 -8.34
CA ILE A 150 -9.62 9.37 -9.39
C ILE A 150 -11.11 9.08 -9.66
N MET A 151 -11.97 9.12 -8.63
CA MET A 151 -13.42 9.00 -8.81
C MET A 151 -13.99 10.18 -9.61
N GLU A 152 -13.55 11.41 -9.33
CA GLU A 152 -13.96 12.61 -10.07
C GLU A 152 -13.52 12.55 -11.53
N ILE A 153 -12.29 12.07 -11.81
CA ILE A 153 -11.80 11.87 -13.17
C ILE A 153 -12.68 10.86 -13.91
N ALA A 154 -12.94 9.69 -13.32
CA ALA A 154 -13.78 8.68 -13.94
C ALA A 154 -15.20 9.21 -14.22
N LYS A 155 -15.80 9.91 -13.26
CA LYS A 155 -17.11 10.57 -13.40
C LYS A 155 -17.13 11.64 -14.50
N LYS A 156 -16.07 12.47 -14.57
CA LYS A 156 -15.93 13.50 -15.61
C LYS A 156 -15.84 12.87 -16.99
N VAL A 157 -15.01 11.84 -17.16
CA VAL A 157 -14.83 11.15 -18.46
C VAL A 157 -16.08 10.40 -18.88
N GLY A 158 -16.84 9.85 -17.93
CA GLY A 158 -18.10 9.14 -18.16
C GLY A 158 -19.31 10.06 -18.40
N LYS A 159 -19.16 11.38 -18.27
CA LYS A 159 -20.28 12.30 -18.44
C LYS A 159 -20.80 12.33 -19.89
N GLY A 160 -22.11 12.09 -20.05
CA GLY A 160 -22.79 12.16 -21.35
C GLY A 160 -22.59 10.93 -22.25
N LEU A 161 -22.14 9.79 -21.70
CA LEU A 161 -22.13 8.52 -22.42
C LEU A 161 -23.55 8.03 -22.73
N HIS A 162 -23.66 7.17 -23.74
CA HIS A 162 -24.91 6.48 -24.05
C HIS A 162 -25.36 5.64 -22.82
N PRO A 163 -26.68 5.47 -22.57
CA PRO A 163 -27.18 4.73 -21.40
C PRO A 163 -26.61 3.32 -21.20
N ASP A 164 -26.28 2.63 -22.29
CA ASP A 164 -25.70 1.28 -22.25
C ASP A 164 -24.17 1.26 -22.04
N CYS A 165 -23.53 2.46 -22.04
CA CYS A 165 -22.10 2.63 -21.82
C CYS A 165 -21.86 3.23 -20.44
N TYR A 166 -20.91 2.66 -19.69
CA TYR A 166 -20.64 3.13 -18.34
C TYR A 166 -19.19 2.91 -17.92
N ILE A 167 -18.82 3.66 -16.89
CA ILE A 167 -17.56 3.49 -16.15
C ILE A 167 -17.95 3.11 -14.72
N GLU A 168 -17.56 1.92 -14.32
CA GLU A 168 -17.67 1.42 -12.96
C GLU A 168 -16.31 1.50 -12.28
N LEU A 169 -16.25 2.06 -11.09
CA LEU A 169 -15.03 2.21 -10.33
C LEU A 169 -15.24 1.69 -8.90
N VAL A 170 -14.36 0.78 -8.49
CA VAL A 170 -14.34 0.21 -7.14
C VAL A 170 -13.00 0.52 -6.49
N ILE A 171 -13.02 1.05 -5.26
CA ILE A 171 -11.84 1.31 -4.44
C ILE A 171 -11.91 0.42 -3.21
N GLU A 172 -10.81 -0.27 -2.94
CA GLU A 172 -10.66 -1.12 -1.76
C GLU A 172 -9.40 -0.71 -1.02
N ASP A 173 -9.56 -0.32 0.25
CA ASP A 173 -8.42 -0.02 1.11
C ASP A 173 -7.73 -1.33 1.50
N SER A 174 -6.41 -1.37 1.41
CA SER A 174 -5.61 -2.57 1.69
C SER A 174 -5.04 -2.54 3.11
N TYR A 175 -4.39 -1.45 3.48
CA TYR A 175 -3.83 -1.21 4.80
C TYR A 175 -3.61 0.28 5.05
N TYR A 176 -3.33 0.62 6.30
CA TYR A 176 -3.10 1.99 6.73
C TYR A 176 -1.70 2.17 7.33
N ASN A 177 -1.26 3.43 7.40
CA ASN A 177 0.01 3.78 8.00
C ASN A 177 0.02 3.41 9.49
N MET A 178 0.93 2.53 9.89
CA MET A 178 1.08 2.07 11.28
C MET A 178 1.50 3.19 12.25
N ARG A 179 2.08 4.29 11.72
CA ARG A 179 2.51 5.43 12.53
C ARG A 179 1.42 5.93 13.47
N GLU A 180 0.15 5.97 13.01
CA GLU A 180 -0.98 6.43 13.82
C GLU A 180 -1.12 5.63 15.12
N LYS A 181 -0.71 4.36 15.12
CA LYS A 181 -0.70 3.47 16.30
C LYS A 181 0.60 3.54 17.08
N VAL A 182 1.73 3.53 16.38
CA VAL A 182 3.05 3.51 17.03
C VAL A 182 3.29 4.78 17.87
N ILE A 183 2.86 5.96 17.41
CA ILE A 183 3.03 7.22 18.17
C ILE A 183 2.22 7.28 19.47
N GLU A 184 1.20 6.44 19.64
CA GLU A 184 0.46 6.30 20.89
C GLU A 184 1.32 5.57 21.96
N HIS A 185 2.39 4.88 21.53
CA HIS A 185 3.30 4.08 22.35
C HIS A 185 4.77 4.39 22.09
N PRO A 186 5.23 5.64 22.30
CA PRO A 186 6.56 6.09 21.89
C PRO A 186 7.71 5.30 22.52
N HIS A 187 7.48 4.73 23.71
CA HIS A 187 8.47 3.90 24.41
C HIS A 187 8.95 2.70 23.56
N VAL A 188 8.13 2.20 22.64
CA VAL A 188 8.52 1.08 21.74
C VAL A 188 9.67 1.51 20.83
N LEU A 189 9.58 2.73 20.28
CA LEU A 189 10.66 3.30 19.45
C LEU A 189 11.88 3.66 20.29
N ASP A 190 11.68 4.24 21.47
CA ASP A 190 12.77 4.66 22.37
C ASP A 190 13.62 3.46 22.80
N ILE A 191 12.98 2.34 23.13
CA ILE A 191 13.66 1.09 23.49
C ILE A 191 14.49 0.56 22.32
N ALA A 192 13.91 0.50 21.11
CA ALA A 192 14.62 0.03 19.93
C ALA A 192 15.84 0.91 19.61
N GLN A 193 15.68 2.24 19.63
CA GLN A 193 16.78 3.17 19.40
C GLN A 193 17.88 3.05 20.46
N GLN A 194 17.50 2.91 21.72
CA GLN A 194 18.47 2.72 22.80
C GLN A 194 19.24 1.41 22.63
N ALA A 195 18.55 0.32 22.33
CA ALA A 195 19.19 -0.98 22.09
C ALA A 195 20.20 -0.93 20.93
N MET A 196 19.88 -0.18 19.86
CA MET A 196 20.82 0.03 18.75
C MET A 196 22.06 0.80 19.22
N ARG A 197 21.91 1.91 19.96
CA ARG A 197 23.03 2.70 20.49
C ARG A 197 23.89 1.90 21.45
N ASP A 198 23.29 1.06 22.28
CA ASP A 198 24.02 0.16 23.21
C ASP A 198 24.88 -0.89 22.47
N CYS A 199 24.60 -1.09 21.17
CA CYS A 199 25.37 -1.92 20.26
C CYS A 199 26.29 -1.12 19.32
N ASP A 200 26.55 0.17 19.61
CA ASP A 200 27.32 1.08 18.75
C ASP A 200 26.73 1.26 17.34
N ILE A 201 25.40 1.12 17.22
CA ILE A 201 24.65 1.33 15.97
C ILE A 201 23.84 2.61 16.10
N GLU A 202 24.07 3.59 15.19
CA GLU A 202 23.24 4.80 15.15
C GLU A 202 21.90 4.50 14.49
N PRO A 203 20.76 4.74 15.17
CA PRO A 203 19.43 4.51 14.61
C PRO A 203 19.12 5.49 13.48
N VAL A 204 18.61 4.98 12.37
CA VAL A 204 18.15 5.76 11.22
C VAL A 204 16.66 5.52 11.05
N LEU A 205 15.86 6.51 11.43
CA LEU A 205 14.40 6.47 11.23
C LEU A 205 14.08 6.65 9.74
N LYS A 206 13.35 5.70 9.17
CA LYS A 206 13.06 5.65 7.74
C LYS A 206 11.62 5.21 7.49
N PRO A 207 10.90 5.83 6.54
CA PRO A 207 9.57 5.40 6.16
C PRO A 207 9.64 4.23 5.16
N ILE A 208 8.68 3.30 5.27
CA ILE A 208 8.49 2.22 4.29
C ILE A 208 7.61 2.73 3.14
N ARG A 209 8.17 2.82 1.92
CA ARG A 209 7.37 3.13 0.71
C ARG A 209 6.61 1.90 0.18
N GLY A 210 6.03 1.13 1.08
CA GLY A 210 5.34 -0.12 0.81
C GLY A 210 4.42 -0.50 1.96
N GLY A 211 4.10 -1.77 2.05
CA GLY A 211 3.49 -2.42 3.20
C GLY A 211 4.52 -3.22 3.98
N THR A 212 4.10 -3.73 5.12
CA THR A 212 4.87 -4.63 5.98
C THR A 212 3.90 -5.51 6.77
N ASP A 213 4.38 -6.61 7.30
CA ASP A 213 3.65 -7.47 8.25
C ASP A 213 3.67 -6.89 9.70
N GLY A 214 4.38 -5.78 9.90
CA GLY A 214 4.51 -5.08 11.19
C GLY A 214 3.29 -4.28 11.60
#